data_bb23f2696e7450d29556f6caf48f05d1
#
_entry.id   bb23f2696e7450d29556f6caf48f05d1
#
_cell.length_a   1.000
_cell.length_b   1.000
_cell.length_c   1.000
_cell.angle_alpha   90.00
_cell.angle_beta   90.00
_cell.angle_gamma   90.00
#
_symmetry.space_group_name_H-M   'P 1'
#
loop_
_entity.id
_entity.type
_entity.pdbx_description
1 polymer ?
#
loop_
_entity_poly.entity_id
_entity_poly.type
_entity_poly.pdbx_seq_one_letter_code
_entity_poly.pdbx_strand_id
1 'polypeptide(L)'
;MFRLGIPQIFCLHGGLSPSIDTLDHVRSIDRVQEVPHEGPMCDLLWSDPDDRCGWGISPRGAGYTFGQDISEAFNHNNGLTLVARAHQLVMEGRFIFLLSLITSRRVLNRWTD
;
A
#
# COMPACT_ATOMS: atom_id res chain seq x y z
N MET A 1 15.28 -23.48 -14.14
CA MET A 1 14.39 -23.87 -13.04
C MET A 1 13.39 -22.73 -12.85
N PHE A 2 12.18 -22.85 -13.42
CA PHE A 2 11.12 -21.85 -13.26
C PHE A 2 10.55 -22.00 -11.85
N ARG A 3 10.84 -21.04 -10.96
CA ARG A 3 10.10 -20.89 -9.72
C ARG A 3 8.71 -20.39 -10.10
N LEU A 4 7.72 -21.24 -10.03
CA LEU A 4 6.32 -20.83 -9.94
C LEU A 4 6.19 -20.06 -8.63
N GLY A 5 6.45 -18.75 -8.68
CA GLY A 5 6.31 -17.89 -7.53
C GLY A 5 4.82 -17.78 -7.18
N ILE A 6 4.46 -18.22 -5.98
CA ILE A 6 3.14 -17.93 -5.42
C ILE A 6 3.01 -16.41 -5.37
N PRO A 7 1.92 -15.82 -5.91
CA PRO A 7 1.70 -14.37 -5.85
C PRO A 7 1.75 -13.90 -4.40
N GLN A 8 2.63 -12.96 -4.10
CA GLN A 8 2.71 -12.37 -2.77
C GLN A 8 1.91 -11.08 -2.75
N ILE A 9 0.97 -11.00 -1.82
CA ILE A 9 0.08 -9.85 -1.63
C ILE A 9 0.38 -9.22 -0.28
N PHE A 10 0.65 -7.93 -0.29
CA PHE A 10 0.81 -7.14 0.92
C PHE A 10 -0.52 -6.47 1.28
N CYS A 11 -1.11 -6.89 2.39
CA CYS A 11 -2.37 -6.36 2.90
C CYS A 11 -2.12 -5.39 4.04
N LEU A 12 -2.70 -4.20 3.96
CA LEU A 12 -2.63 -3.17 5.00
C LEU A 12 -3.93 -2.36 5.04
N HIS A 13 -4.11 -1.53 6.07
CA HIS A 13 -5.31 -0.71 6.20
C HIS A 13 -5.27 0.53 5.30
N GLY A 14 -4.30 1.41 5.51
CA GLY A 14 -4.13 2.68 4.80
C GLY A 14 -3.28 2.54 3.53
N GLY A 15 -1.99 2.78 3.62
CA GLY A 15 -1.11 2.77 2.46
C GLY A 15 0.37 2.69 2.82
N LEU A 16 1.20 2.98 1.83
CA LEU A 16 2.64 2.92 1.97
C LEU A 16 3.19 4.09 2.80
N SER A 17 4.41 3.92 3.29
CA SER A 17 5.14 4.93 4.06
C SER A 17 6.48 5.24 3.40
N PRO A 18 6.88 6.55 3.34
CA PRO A 18 8.21 6.91 2.87
C PRO A 18 9.33 6.44 3.81
N SER A 19 8.99 6.04 5.04
CA SER A 19 9.94 5.49 6.02
C SER A 19 10.11 3.99 5.93
N ILE A 20 9.35 3.30 5.08
CA ILE A 20 9.36 1.84 4.95
C ILE A 20 9.71 1.44 3.53
N ASP A 21 10.88 0.85 3.34
CA ASP A 21 11.35 0.37 2.05
C ASP A 21 11.17 -1.15 1.88
N THR A 22 11.15 -1.90 2.99
CA THR A 22 11.12 -3.36 2.98
C THR A 22 10.04 -3.93 3.89
N LEU A 23 9.62 -5.16 3.59
CA LEU A 23 8.71 -5.91 4.46
C LEU A 23 9.31 -6.21 5.84
N ASP A 24 10.64 -6.28 5.95
CA ASP A 24 11.30 -6.46 7.24
C ASP A 24 11.14 -5.23 8.14
N HIS A 25 11.13 -4.03 7.58
CA HIS A 25 10.77 -2.82 8.31
C HIS A 25 9.35 -2.92 8.89
N VAL A 26 8.41 -3.43 8.11
CA VAL A 26 7.02 -3.64 8.58
C VAL A 26 6.97 -4.63 9.73
N ARG A 27 7.72 -5.73 9.65
CA ARG A 27 7.78 -6.75 10.70
C ARG A 27 8.42 -6.24 11.98
N SER A 28 9.32 -5.27 11.90
CA SER A 28 10.02 -4.68 13.05
C SER A 28 9.23 -3.63 13.81
N ILE A 29 8.06 -3.22 13.32
CA ILE A 29 7.22 -2.22 13.99
C ILE A 29 6.68 -2.77 15.30
N ASP A 30 6.90 -2.02 16.39
CA ASP A 30 6.23 -2.28 17.67
C ASP A 30 4.75 -1.93 17.55
N ARG A 31 3.90 -2.95 17.66
CA ARG A 31 2.43 -2.82 17.55
C ARG A 31 1.74 -2.67 18.90
N VAL A 32 2.46 -2.87 19.99
CA VAL A 32 1.92 -2.78 21.35
C VAL A 32 2.02 -1.34 21.85
N GLN A 33 1.31 -0.45 21.18
CA GLN A 33 1.26 0.99 21.49
C GLN A 33 0.00 1.64 20.92
N GLU A 34 -0.37 2.77 21.46
CA GLU A 34 -1.35 3.65 20.82
C GLU A 34 -0.80 4.14 19.48
N VAL A 35 -1.67 4.32 18.49
CA VAL A 35 -1.26 4.77 17.16
C VAL A 35 -0.60 6.15 17.27
N PRO A 36 0.67 6.30 16.87
CA PRO A 36 1.35 7.59 16.88
C PRO A 36 0.70 8.56 15.89
N HIS A 37 0.90 9.87 16.11
CA HIS A 37 0.42 10.90 15.19
C HIS A 37 1.27 11.06 13.93
N GLU A 38 2.44 10.44 13.89
CA GLU A 38 3.38 10.44 12.77
C GLU A 38 4.25 9.18 12.79
N GLY A 39 4.96 8.94 11.71
CA GLY A 39 5.88 7.82 11.56
C GLY A 39 5.29 6.60 10.83
N PRO A 40 6.07 5.52 10.68
CA PRO A 40 5.72 4.41 9.80
C PRO A 40 4.41 3.71 10.18
N MET A 41 4.14 3.50 11.46
CA MET A 41 2.87 2.89 11.89
C MET A 41 1.67 3.78 11.57
N CYS A 42 1.78 5.08 11.78
CA CYS A 42 0.76 6.05 11.39
C CYS A 42 0.54 6.02 9.88
N ASP A 43 1.60 6.00 9.09
CA ASP A 43 1.52 6.03 7.63
C ASP A 43 0.82 4.79 7.07
N LEU A 44 1.14 3.60 7.57
CA LEU A 44 0.49 2.36 7.16
C LEU A 44 -1.02 2.35 7.45
N LEU A 45 -1.48 3.14 8.39
CA LEU A 45 -2.89 3.25 8.76
C LEU A 45 -3.62 4.39 8.04
N TRP A 46 -2.91 5.46 7.64
CA TRP A 46 -3.53 6.70 7.18
C TRP A 46 -3.20 7.10 5.75
N SER A 47 -2.16 6.54 5.11
CA SER A 47 -1.76 6.90 3.75
C SER A 47 -2.76 6.44 2.69
N ASP A 48 -2.86 7.22 1.62
CA ASP A 48 -3.74 6.95 0.48
C ASP A 48 -2.99 7.01 -0.86
N PRO A 49 -3.36 6.18 -1.85
CA PRO A 49 -2.88 6.35 -3.21
C PRO A 49 -3.46 7.62 -3.86
N ASP A 50 -2.68 8.23 -4.74
CA ASP A 50 -3.07 9.42 -5.50
C ASP A 50 -2.73 9.21 -6.99
N ASP A 51 -3.44 9.91 -7.87
CA ASP A 51 -3.18 9.90 -9.31
C ASP A 51 -1.86 10.61 -9.67
N ARG A 52 -1.38 11.50 -8.80
CA ARG A 52 -0.09 12.17 -8.95
C ARG A 52 1.06 11.25 -8.60
N CYS A 53 2.16 11.34 -9.37
CA CYS A 53 3.38 10.61 -9.08
C CYS A 53 4.09 11.13 -7.82
N GLY A 54 4.86 10.25 -7.19
CA GLY A 54 5.67 10.57 -6.02
C GLY A 54 4.90 10.57 -4.71
N TRP A 55 5.54 11.09 -3.69
CA TRP A 55 4.97 11.30 -2.36
C TRP A 55 4.34 12.68 -2.23
N GLY A 56 3.22 12.75 -1.53
CA GLY A 56 2.57 14.00 -1.16
C GLY A 56 2.11 13.99 0.30
N ILE A 57 1.74 15.16 0.80
CA ILE A 57 1.16 15.32 2.14
C ILE A 57 -0.31 14.94 2.08
N SER A 58 -0.75 14.06 2.97
CA SER A 58 -2.16 13.68 3.05
C SER A 58 -3.03 14.84 3.54
N PRO A 59 -4.15 15.12 2.86
CA PRO A 59 -5.12 16.11 3.35
C PRO A 59 -5.85 15.69 4.63
N ARG A 60 -5.68 14.44 5.08
CA ARG A 60 -6.25 13.92 6.33
C ARG A 60 -5.58 14.48 7.58
N GLY A 61 -4.41 15.12 7.46
CA GLY A 61 -3.59 15.55 8.59
C GLY A 61 -2.70 14.46 9.20
N ALA A 62 -2.71 13.24 8.62
CA ALA A 62 -1.87 12.12 9.01
C ALA A 62 -1.59 11.25 7.77
N GLY A 63 -0.43 10.60 7.73
CA GLY A 63 0.01 9.81 6.60
C GLY A 63 0.42 10.63 5.38
N TYR A 64 0.60 9.96 4.27
CA TYR A 64 1.03 10.54 3.00
C TYR A 64 0.10 10.12 1.85
N THR A 65 0.23 10.81 0.74
CA THR A 65 -0.26 10.30 -0.53
C THR A 65 0.90 9.74 -1.34
N PHE A 66 0.64 8.71 -2.16
CA PHE A 66 1.67 8.07 -2.97
C PHE A 66 1.13 7.69 -4.34
N GLY A 67 1.94 7.92 -5.35
CA GLY A 67 1.58 7.62 -6.73
C GLY A 67 1.81 6.17 -7.14
N GLN A 68 1.43 5.87 -8.38
CA GLN A 68 1.64 4.55 -8.98
C GLN A 68 3.12 4.17 -9.03
N ASP A 69 4.01 5.12 -9.31
CA ASP A 69 5.45 4.93 -9.34
C ASP A 69 6.02 4.43 -8.02
N ILE A 70 5.51 4.94 -6.90
CA ILE A 70 5.89 4.49 -5.55
C ILE A 70 5.41 3.07 -5.30
N SER A 71 4.18 2.75 -5.67
CA SER A 71 3.60 1.40 -5.52
C SER A 71 4.36 0.36 -6.35
N GLU A 72 4.71 0.71 -7.58
CA GLU A 72 5.47 -0.16 -8.47
C GLU A 72 6.88 -0.44 -7.93
N ALA A 73 7.57 0.60 -7.48
CA ALA A 73 8.90 0.47 -6.90
C ALA A 73 8.88 -0.39 -5.63
N PHE A 74 7.92 -0.18 -4.75
CA PHE A 74 7.77 -0.98 -3.53
C PHE A 74 7.50 -2.45 -3.85
N ASN A 75 6.58 -2.73 -4.75
CA ASN A 75 6.26 -4.10 -5.17
C ASN A 75 7.47 -4.78 -5.82
N HIS A 76 8.17 -4.09 -6.72
CA HIS A 76 9.36 -4.62 -7.37
C HIS A 76 10.47 -4.95 -6.38
N ASN A 77 10.78 -4.01 -5.48
CA ASN A 77 11.86 -4.17 -4.50
C ASN A 77 11.58 -5.27 -3.47
N ASN A 78 10.32 -5.56 -3.20
CA ASN A 78 9.90 -6.55 -2.21
C ASN A 78 9.38 -7.86 -2.81
N GLY A 79 9.45 -8.03 -4.13
CA GLY A 79 8.96 -9.22 -4.81
C GLY A 79 7.45 -9.44 -4.68
N LEU A 80 6.69 -8.35 -4.54
CA LEU A 80 5.23 -8.37 -4.39
C LEU A 80 4.53 -8.28 -5.74
N THR A 81 3.38 -8.92 -5.82
CA THR A 81 2.48 -8.82 -6.98
C THR A 81 1.45 -7.72 -6.81
N LEU A 82 1.02 -7.46 -5.57
CA LEU A 82 -0.08 -6.56 -5.28
C LEU A 82 0.03 -5.97 -3.88
N VAL A 83 -0.34 -4.69 -3.76
CA VAL A 83 -0.71 -4.06 -2.49
C VAL A 83 -2.22 -4.00 -2.40
N ALA A 84 -2.81 -4.63 -1.38
CA ALA A 84 -4.23 -4.62 -1.10
C ALA A 84 -4.51 -3.76 0.14
N ARG A 85 -5.47 -2.86 0.05
CA ARG A 85 -5.80 -1.93 1.13
C ARG A 85 -7.31 -1.67 1.26
N ALA A 86 -7.68 -1.04 2.37
CA ALA A 86 -9.03 -0.55 2.64
C ALA A 86 -9.05 1.00 2.74
N HIS A 87 -9.56 1.58 3.80
CA HIS A 87 -9.46 2.98 4.24
C HIS A 87 -10.22 4.03 3.41
N GLN A 88 -10.51 3.79 2.13
CA GLN A 88 -11.29 4.71 1.29
C GLN A 88 -12.57 4.04 0.81
N LEU A 89 -13.66 4.81 0.84
CA LEU A 89 -14.93 4.40 0.24
C LEU A 89 -14.84 4.47 -1.28
N VAL A 90 -15.13 3.36 -1.95
CA VAL A 90 -15.21 3.28 -3.40
C VAL A 90 -16.67 3.12 -3.80
N MET A 91 -17.32 4.21 -4.22
CA MET A 91 -18.77 4.30 -4.42
C MET A 91 -19.34 3.33 -5.46
N GLU A 92 -18.55 2.89 -6.43
CA GLU A 92 -19.05 2.03 -7.51
C GLU A 92 -18.87 0.54 -7.27
N GLY A 93 -18.32 0.12 -6.15
CA GLY A 93 -18.08 -1.30 -5.83
C GLY A 93 -17.31 -2.05 -6.91
N ARG A 94 -16.83 -1.35 -7.90
CA ARG A 94 -16.02 -1.91 -8.95
C ARG A 94 -14.64 -2.22 -8.41
N PHE A 95 -14.48 -3.48 -8.02
CA PHE A 95 -13.19 -4.09 -8.24
C PHE A 95 -12.78 -3.77 -9.69
N ILE A 96 -11.88 -2.85 -9.87
CA ILE A 96 -11.11 -2.86 -11.10
C ILE A 96 -10.19 -4.07 -11.00
N PHE A 97 -10.78 -5.26 -11.12
CA PHE A 97 -10.09 -6.42 -11.62
C PHE A 97 -9.77 -6.13 -13.08
N LEU A 98 -8.84 -5.23 -13.29
CA LEU A 98 -8.13 -5.29 -14.53
C LEU A 98 -7.09 -6.38 -14.32
N LEU A 99 -7.52 -7.59 -14.65
CA LEU A 99 -6.68 -8.74 -14.86
C LEU A 99 -5.74 -8.39 -16.01
N SER A 100 -4.67 -7.67 -15.73
CA SER A 100 -3.52 -7.58 -16.60
C SER A 100 -2.46 -8.51 -16.05
N LEU A 101 -2.40 -9.65 -16.65
CA LEU A 101 -1.53 -10.79 -16.35
C LEU A 101 -0.03 -10.50 -16.54
N ILE A 102 0.40 -9.27 -16.76
CA ILE A 102 1.81 -8.96 -17.09
C ILE A 102 2.20 -7.58 -16.58
N THR A 103 1.98 -7.24 -15.33
CA THR A 103 2.83 -6.21 -14.70
C THR A 103 2.39 -5.93 -13.28
N SER A 104 3.29 -6.05 -12.35
CA SER A 104 3.12 -5.82 -10.90
C SER A 104 2.82 -4.35 -10.55
N ARG A 105 1.67 -3.82 -10.93
CA ARG A 105 1.45 -2.38 -10.96
C ARG A 105 0.21 -1.87 -10.24
N ARG A 106 -0.33 -2.55 -9.19
CA ARG A 106 -1.63 -2.09 -8.68
C ARG A 106 -1.76 -2.10 -7.17
N VAL A 107 -2.40 -1.03 -6.69
CA VAL A 107 -3.02 -0.96 -5.37
C VAL A 107 -4.48 -1.37 -5.52
N LEU A 108 -4.90 -2.38 -4.77
CA LEU A 108 -6.29 -2.79 -4.70
C LEU A 108 -6.95 -2.18 -3.46
N ASN A 109 -8.00 -1.40 -3.67
CA ASN A 109 -8.84 -0.89 -2.60
C ASN A 109 -10.02 -1.84 -2.36
N ARG A 110 -10.26 -2.24 -1.13
CA ARG A 110 -11.40 -3.05 -0.74
C ARG A 110 -12.30 -2.30 0.23
N TRP A 111 -13.59 -2.57 0.11
CA TRP A 111 -14.64 -2.13 1.01
C TRP A 111 -14.50 -2.70 2.41
N THR A 112 -14.80 -1.86 3.39
CA THR A 112 -15.29 -2.34 4.69
C THR A 112 -16.69 -1.75 4.86
N ASP A 113 -17.68 -2.63 4.94
CA ASP A 113 -18.98 -2.27 5.48
C ASP A 113 -18.85 -1.86 6.94
#